data_6d33858808358c8e21d29d045a559e54
#
_entry.id   6d33858808358c8e21d29d045a559e54
#
_cell.length_a   1.000
_cell.length_b   1.000
_cell.length_c   1.000
_cell.angle_alpha   90.00
_cell.angle_beta   90.00
_cell.angle_gamma   90.00
#
_symmetry.space_group_name_H-M   'P 1'
#
loop_
_entity.id
_entity.type
_entity.pdbx_description
1 polymer ?
#
loop_
_entity_poly.entity_id
_entity_poly.type
_entity_poly.pdbx_seq_one_letter_code
_entity_poly.pdbx_strand_id
1 'polypeptide(L)'
;DTKILRFSYSSMTTPREIYDYDMDTRMRILRKRQEIPSGHDASRYVTRRIFARSHDGEDIPVSLLYAKDTPLDGSAPLLLQGYGAYGHAGPASFSAHRFSLVDRGFVYAIAHIRGGTDKGWRWYENGKLEHKPNTFADFISAARHLCQEKFTREGRIVALGGSAGGMLMGAVANQAPELFAGIIADVPFVDVLNTMLDEQLPLTPPEWVEWGNPGADEKAFKTILSYSPYDNVRAQKYPAILVEAGLTEPRVTYWEPAKWVARLRELMSGGGPIILYTNMDAGHGGAAGRFDALKDIARE
;
A
#
# COMPACT_ATOMS: atom_id res chain seq x y z
N ASP A 1 -22.13 30.92 -18.70
CA ASP A 1 -20.70 31.11 -18.40
C ASP A 1 -20.56 31.33 -16.90
N THR A 2 -19.72 30.53 -16.26
CA THR A 2 -19.42 30.70 -14.82
C THR A 2 -18.13 31.46 -14.65
N LYS A 3 -18.07 32.34 -13.67
CA LYS A 3 -16.87 33.06 -13.27
C LYS A 3 -16.20 32.42 -12.03
N ILE A 4 -16.92 31.54 -11.36
CA ILE A 4 -16.50 30.90 -10.12
C ILE A 4 -16.22 29.42 -10.35
N LEU A 5 -14.99 29.00 -10.07
CA LEU A 5 -14.58 27.60 -10.02
C LEU A 5 -14.57 27.11 -8.56
N ARG A 6 -15.41 26.14 -8.23
CA ARG A 6 -15.33 25.47 -6.92
C ARG A 6 -14.42 24.25 -7.00
N PHE A 7 -13.47 24.16 -6.10
CA PHE A 7 -12.56 23.01 -6.02
C PHE A 7 -12.29 22.60 -4.56
N SER A 8 -11.85 21.36 -4.37
CA SER A 8 -11.34 20.89 -3.09
C SER A 8 -9.81 20.73 -3.13
N TYR A 9 -9.18 21.07 -2.02
CA TYR A 9 -7.75 20.89 -1.79
C TYR A 9 -7.51 20.06 -0.54
N SER A 10 -6.50 19.22 -0.58
CA SER A 10 -5.97 18.50 0.58
C SER A 10 -4.49 18.19 0.33
N SER A 11 -3.71 18.08 1.40
CA SER A 11 -2.35 17.56 1.39
C SER A 11 -2.16 16.60 2.55
N MET A 12 -1.00 15.99 2.71
CA MET A 12 -0.75 15.11 3.86
C MET A 12 -0.88 15.84 5.22
N THR A 13 -0.68 17.17 5.25
CA THR A 13 -0.81 18.00 6.46
C THR A 13 -2.01 18.94 6.47
N THR A 14 -2.73 19.09 5.35
CA THR A 14 -3.87 20.00 5.25
C THR A 14 -5.15 19.21 5.14
N PRO A 15 -6.07 19.28 6.13
CA PRO A 15 -7.41 18.69 6.04
C PRO A 15 -8.13 19.17 4.77
N ARG A 16 -9.13 18.41 4.34
CA ARG A 16 -9.87 18.76 3.13
C ARG A 16 -10.51 20.14 3.26
N GLU A 17 -10.20 21.01 2.32
CA GLU A 17 -10.71 22.37 2.19
C GLU A 17 -11.48 22.53 0.89
N ILE A 18 -12.56 23.31 0.90
CA ILE A 18 -13.36 23.67 -0.26
C ILE A 18 -13.22 25.16 -0.50
N TYR A 19 -12.84 25.55 -1.71
CA TYR A 19 -12.63 26.91 -2.13
C TYR A 19 -13.55 27.28 -3.30
N ASP A 20 -13.99 28.55 -3.31
CA ASP A 20 -14.45 29.23 -4.50
C ASP A 20 -13.31 30.10 -5.03
N TYR A 21 -12.99 29.91 -6.30
CA TYR A 21 -11.97 30.66 -7.02
C TYR A 21 -12.63 31.52 -8.09
N ASP A 22 -12.49 32.83 -7.95
CA ASP A 22 -12.93 33.80 -8.96
C ASP A 22 -11.88 33.86 -10.08
N MET A 23 -12.28 33.46 -11.29
CA MET A 23 -11.36 33.36 -12.44
C MET A 23 -10.98 34.72 -13.03
N ASP A 24 -11.76 35.78 -12.76
CA ASP A 24 -11.46 37.14 -13.21
C ASP A 24 -10.44 37.82 -12.26
N THR A 25 -10.73 37.79 -10.97
CA THR A 25 -9.89 38.44 -9.94
C THR A 25 -8.77 37.57 -9.42
N ARG A 26 -8.79 36.27 -9.69
CA ARG A 26 -7.87 35.23 -9.16
C ARG A 26 -7.88 35.09 -7.64
N MET A 27 -8.90 35.57 -6.98
CA MET A 27 -9.09 35.45 -5.54
C MET A 27 -9.73 34.12 -5.20
N ARG A 28 -9.26 33.48 -4.11
CA ARG A 28 -9.89 32.29 -3.57
C ARG A 28 -10.49 32.57 -2.20
N ILE A 29 -11.69 32.04 -1.96
CA ILE A 29 -12.44 32.16 -0.72
C ILE A 29 -12.64 30.77 -0.16
N LEU A 30 -12.15 30.53 1.06
CA LEU A 30 -12.38 29.30 1.80
C LEU A 30 -13.87 29.22 2.17
N ARG A 31 -14.55 28.14 1.75
CA ARG A 31 -15.97 27.89 2.02
C ARG A 31 -16.17 26.88 3.15
N LYS A 32 -15.31 25.86 3.18
CA LYS A 32 -15.41 24.80 4.20
C LYS A 32 -14.03 24.18 4.44
N ARG A 33 -13.76 23.87 5.70
CA ARG A 33 -12.61 23.04 6.11
C ARG A 33 -13.14 21.84 6.89
N GLN A 34 -12.56 20.68 6.66
CA GLN A 34 -12.82 19.48 7.46
C GLN A 34 -12.41 19.77 8.91
N GLU A 35 -13.32 19.54 9.83
CA GLU A 35 -13.04 19.63 11.26
C GLU A 35 -12.26 18.42 11.76
N ILE A 36 -11.28 18.65 12.60
CA ILE A 36 -10.51 17.61 13.31
C ILE A 36 -10.78 17.81 14.80
N PRO A 37 -11.70 17.02 15.39
CA PRO A 37 -12.14 17.23 16.78
C PRO A 37 -11.00 17.15 17.82
N SER A 38 -9.95 16.34 17.56
CA SER A 38 -8.76 16.23 18.39
C SER A 38 -7.80 17.42 18.26
N GLY A 39 -8.11 18.38 17.37
CA GLY A 39 -7.19 19.44 16.96
C GLY A 39 -6.18 18.94 15.92
N HIS A 40 -5.64 19.90 15.14
CA HIS A 40 -4.57 19.65 14.18
C HIS A 40 -3.82 20.94 13.92
N ASP A 41 -2.51 20.89 14.10
CA ASP A 41 -1.60 21.97 13.76
C ASP A 41 -0.61 21.52 12.69
N ALA A 42 -0.88 21.89 11.43
CA ALA A 42 -0.05 21.54 10.29
C ALA A 42 1.41 22.02 10.43
N SER A 43 1.65 23.06 11.23
CA SER A 43 2.99 23.63 11.42
C SER A 43 3.95 22.70 12.18
N ARG A 44 3.44 21.69 12.86
CA ARG A 44 4.24 20.68 13.59
C ARG A 44 4.88 19.63 12.68
N TYR A 45 4.44 19.53 11.43
CA TYR A 45 4.79 18.43 10.54
C TYR A 45 5.52 18.89 9.30
N VAL A 46 6.22 17.97 8.68
CA VAL A 46 6.95 18.15 7.43
C VAL A 46 6.42 17.16 6.40
N THR A 47 6.19 17.64 5.18
CA THR A 47 5.96 16.79 4.02
C THR A 47 7.10 16.95 3.02
N ARG A 48 7.54 15.85 2.43
CA ARG A 48 8.55 15.86 1.37
C ARG A 48 8.14 14.92 0.24
N ARG A 49 8.57 15.25 -0.97
CA ARG A 49 8.62 14.35 -2.11
C ARG A 49 10.07 14.09 -2.43
N ILE A 50 10.47 12.83 -2.36
CA ILE A 50 11.80 12.35 -2.76
C ILE A 50 11.67 11.35 -3.91
N PHE A 51 12.78 10.98 -4.52
CA PHE A 51 12.82 10.02 -5.62
C PHE A 51 13.83 8.92 -5.29
N ALA A 52 13.36 7.68 -5.25
CA ALA A 52 14.19 6.51 -5.09
C ALA A 52 14.55 5.95 -6.48
N ARG A 53 15.78 5.46 -6.65
CA ARG A 53 16.21 4.86 -7.91
C ARG A 53 15.82 3.40 -7.97
N SER A 54 15.04 2.99 -8.97
CA SER A 54 14.71 1.58 -9.23
C SER A 54 15.87 0.82 -9.86
N HIS A 55 15.75 -0.51 -9.91
CA HIS A 55 16.77 -1.42 -10.47
C HIS A 55 17.11 -1.15 -11.94
N ASP A 56 16.15 -0.63 -12.70
CA ASP A 56 16.28 -0.30 -14.14
C ASP A 56 16.55 1.18 -14.41
N GLY A 57 16.76 1.96 -13.36
CA GLY A 57 17.07 3.37 -13.44
C GLY A 57 15.88 4.32 -13.46
N GLU A 58 14.65 3.84 -13.31
CA GLU A 58 13.49 4.70 -13.17
C GLU A 58 13.46 5.39 -11.78
N ASP A 59 13.00 6.64 -11.75
CA ASP A 59 12.83 7.39 -10.52
C ASP A 59 11.42 7.16 -9.93
N ILE A 60 11.38 6.54 -8.75
CA ILE A 60 10.15 6.20 -8.02
C ILE A 60 9.83 7.36 -7.08
N PRO A 61 8.69 8.08 -7.26
CA PRO A 61 8.30 9.10 -6.31
C PRO A 61 7.91 8.50 -4.97
N VAL A 62 8.38 9.09 -3.87
CA VAL A 62 8.01 8.71 -2.50
C VAL A 62 7.55 9.95 -1.75
N SER A 63 6.32 9.93 -1.24
CA SER A 63 5.79 11.00 -0.38
C SER A 63 6.05 10.67 1.08
N LEU A 64 6.54 11.64 1.82
CA LEU A 64 6.87 11.51 3.24
C LEU A 64 6.04 12.47 4.09
N LEU A 65 5.70 12.02 5.29
CA LEU A 65 5.11 12.80 6.36
C LEU A 65 5.77 12.42 7.69
N TYR A 66 6.27 13.38 8.45
CA TYR A 66 6.86 13.17 9.78
C TYR A 66 6.76 14.44 10.63
N ALA A 67 6.88 14.30 11.96
CA ALA A 67 6.94 15.44 12.86
C ALA A 67 8.30 16.17 12.74
N LYS A 68 8.34 17.48 12.95
CA LYS A 68 9.56 18.30 12.81
C LYS A 68 10.71 17.85 13.71
N ASP A 69 10.39 17.25 14.84
CA ASP A 69 11.33 16.74 15.84
C ASP A 69 11.69 15.26 15.63
N THR A 70 11.15 14.60 14.60
CA THR A 70 11.52 13.22 14.26
C THR A 70 13.00 13.16 13.90
N PRO A 71 13.82 12.30 14.56
CA PRO A 71 15.23 12.15 14.22
C PRO A 71 15.38 11.49 12.85
N LEU A 72 16.17 12.11 11.97
CA LEU A 72 16.50 11.60 10.64
C LEU A 72 17.94 11.04 10.62
N ASP A 73 18.23 10.16 11.58
CA ASP A 73 19.53 9.51 11.79
C ASP A 73 19.47 7.98 11.56
N GLY A 74 18.34 7.49 11.06
CA GLY A 74 18.05 6.08 10.86
C GLY A 74 17.40 5.39 12.08
N SER A 75 17.16 6.10 13.16
CA SER A 75 16.53 5.52 14.37
C SER A 75 15.02 5.50 14.36
N ALA A 76 14.36 6.35 13.55
CA ALA A 76 12.90 6.43 13.50
C ALA A 76 12.28 5.15 12.90
N PRO A 77 11.18 4.63 13.49
CA PRO A 77 10.37 3.62 12.82
C PRO A 77 9.66 4.25 11.61
N LEU A 78 9.39 3.42 10.59
CA LEU A 78 8.76 3.91 9.36
C LEU A 78 7.63 3.00 8.94
N LEU A 79 6.48 3.58 8.58
CA LEU A 79 5.41 2.89 7.88
C LEU A 79 5.51 3.22 6.39
N LEU A 80 5.69 2.19 5.54
CA LEU A 80 5.73 2.31 4.09
C LEU A 80 4.49 1.70 3.47
N GLN A 81 3.67 2.53 2.85
CA GLN A 81 2.46 2.11 2.15
C GLN A 81 2.71 2.00 0.64
N GLY A 82 2.12 0.95 0.01
CA GLY A 82 2.11 0.78 -1.43
C GLY A 82 0.88 0.05 -1.94
N TYR A 83 0.61 0.20 -3.26
CA TYR A 83 -0.48 -0.50 -3.93
C TYR A 83 -0.03 -1.11 -5.27
N GLY A 84 0.17 -0.30 -6.30
CA GLY A 84 0.84 -0.65 -7.55
C GLY A 84 0.03 -1.52 -8.49
N ALA A 85 -1.27 -1.30 -8.65
CA ALA A 85 -2.13 -2.01 -9.59
C ALA A 85 -3.28 -1.13 -10.12
N TYR A 86 -3.89 -1.56 -11.21
CA TYR A 86 -5.10 -0.99 -11.84
C TYR A 86 -4.98 0.49 -12.23
N GLY A 87 -3.79 1.02 -12.35
CA GLY A 87 -3.59 2.45 -12.58
C GLY A 87 -3.99 3.34 -11.40
N HIS A 88 -4.16 2.76 -10.20
CA HIS A 88 -4.54 3.52 -9.01
C HIS A 88 -3.37 4.38 -8.53
N ALA A 89 -3.51 5.70 -8.63
CA ALA A 89 -2.55 6.64 -8.07
C ALA A 89 -2.76 6.78 -6.56
N GLY A 90 -1.70 6.65 -5.78
CA GLY A 90 -1.72 6.78 -4.33
C GLY A 90 -1.85 8.25 -3.90
N PRO A 91 -3.02 8.74 -3.42
CA PRO A 91 -3.17 10.14 -3.07
C PRO A 91 -2.37 10.51 -1.82
N ALA A 92 -1.51 11.52 -1.94
CA ALA A 92 -0.85 12.16 -0.80
C ALA A 92 -1.82 13.14 -0.09
N SER A 93 -3.00 12.64 0.29
CA SER A 93 -4.08 13.40 0.92
C SER A 93 -4.01 13.32 2.44
N PHE A 94 -4.79 14.18 3.12
CA PHE A 94 -4.92 14.17 4.58
C PHE A 94 -5.62 12.89 5.09
N SER A 95 -5.08 12.34 6.18
CA SER A 95 -5.75 11.31 6.97
C SER A 95 -5.41 11.52 8.45
N ALA A 96 -6.42 11.74 9.28
CA ALA A 96 -6.25 11.95 10.71
C ALA A 96 -5.59 10.76 11.42
N HIS A 97 -5.84 9.54 10.94
CA HIS A 97 -5.31 8.32 11.54
C HIS A 97 -3.79 8.22 11.45
N ARG A 98 -3.17 8.75 10.39
CA ARG A 98 -1.71 8.75 10.21
C ARG A 98 -0.99 9.49 11.33
N PHE A 99 -1.61 10.53 11.88
CA PHE A 99 -1.00 11.34 12.94
C PHE A 99 -0.85 10.58 14.25
N SER A 100 -1.65 9.54 14.50
CA SER A 100 -1.45 8.70 15.68
C SER A 100 -0.09 7.99 15.66
N LEU A 101 0.43 7.63 14.49
CA LEU A 101 1.78 7.07 14.33
C LEU A 101 2.85 8.16 14.27
N VAL A 102 2.61 9.22 13.49
CA VAL A 102 3.55 10.33 13.32
C VAL A 102 3.85 11.04 14.64
N ASP A 103 2.83 11.27 15.48
CA ASP A 103 3.01 11.86 16.82
C ASP A 103 3.75 10.94 17.80
N ARG A 104 3.88 9.65 17.47
CA ARG A 104 4.72 8.67 18.19
C ARG A 104 6.12 8.51 17.58
N GLY A 105 6.52 9.40 16.68
CA GLY A 105 7.85 9.45 16.08
C GLY A 105 8.03 8.59 14.83
N PHE A 106 6.96 8.06 14.22
CA PHE A 106 7.05 7.37 12.94
C PHE A 106 7.26 8.35 11.78
N VAL A 107 8.06 7.94 10.82
CA VAL A 107 7.98 8.46 9.46
C VAL A 107 6.90 7.70 8.71
N TYR A 108 5.96 8.39 8.09
CA TYR A 108 4.96 7.79 7.20
C TYR A 108 5.36 8.03 5.74
N ALA A 109 5.39 6.99 4.94
CA ALA A 109 5.79 7.05 3.54
C ALA A 109 4.78 6.37 2.62
N ILE A 110 4.58 6.94 1.43
CA ILE A 110 3.83 6.32 0.32
C ILE A 110 4.80 6.15 -0.85
N ALA A 111 5.02 4.91 -1.27
CA ALA A 111 5.77 4.60 -2.48
C ALA A 111 4.81 4.61 -3.69
N HIS A 112 5.03 5.52 -4.64
CA HIS A 112 4.23 5.67 -5.86
C HIS A 112 4.83 4.79 -6.96
N ILE A 113 4.71 3.49 -6.78
CA ILE A 113 5.33 2.45 -7.59
C ILE A 113 4.61 2.20 -8.91
N ARG A 114 5.28 1.56 -9.86
CA ARG A 114 4.68 1.14 -11.13
C ARG A 114 3.48 0.23 -10.93
N GLY A 115 2.53 0.30 -11.87
CA GLY A 115 1.18 -0.26 -11.75
C GLY A 115 0.14 0.79 -11.30
N GLY A 116 0.58 1.91 -10.71
CA GLY A 116 -0.20 3.14 -10.56
C GLY A 116 -0.03 4.08 -11.76
N THR A 117 -0.74 5.22 -11.75
CA THR A 117 -0.63 6.29 -12.77
C THR A 117 0.06 7.54 -12.24
N ASP A 118 0.80 7.46 -11.15
CA ASP A 118 1.44 8.60 -10.48
C ASP A 118 2.42 9.38 -11.37
N LYS A 119 3.03 8.71 -12.36
CA LYS A 119 3.85 9.31 -13.42
C LYS A 119 3.19 9.23 -14.80
N GLY A 120 1.86 9.08 -14.89
CA GLY A 120 1.11 8.95 -16.12
C GLY A 120 0.89 7.50 -16.56
N TRP A 121 0.27 7.33 -17.76
CA TRP A 121 -0.21 6.01 -18.21
C TRP A 121 0.90 4.97 -18.39
N ARG A 122 2.05 5.38 -18.91
CA ARG A 122 3.23 4.48 -19.06
C ARG A 122 3.71 3.89 -17.72
N TRP A 123 3.50 4.60 -16.62
CA TRP A 123 3.84 4.11 -15.28
C TRP A 123 2.96 2.91 -14.89
N TYR A 124 1.70 2.94 -15.28
CA TYR A 124 0.78 1.81 -15.14
C TYR A 124 1.18 0.65 -16.05
N GLU A 125 1.38 0.89 -17.35
CA GLU A 125 1.72 -0.16 -18.32
C GLU A 125 3.00 -0.91 -17.97
N ASN A 126 3.99 -0.20 -17.42
CA ASN A 126 5.26 -0.80 -16.97
C ASN A 126 5.17 -1.48 -15.58
N GLY A 127 4.00 -1.67 -15.03
CA GLY A 127 3.75 -2.36 -13.77
C GLY A 127 2.60 -3.37 -13.83
N LYS A 128 2.17 -3.81 -15.01
CA LYS A 128 1.13 -4.85 -15.20
C LYS A 128 1.60 -5.94 -16.15
N LEU A 129 0.84 -7.05 -16.22
CA LEU A 129 1.15 -8.20 -17.07
C LEU A 129 2.60 -8.65 -16.85
N GLU A 130 3.37 -8.85 -17.93
CA GLU A 130 4.79 -9.26 -17.88
C GLU A 130 5.70 -8.27 -17.15
N HIS A 131 5.27 -7.03 -17.00
CA HIS A 131 6.02 -5.98 -16.30
C HIS A 131 5.67 -5.90 -14.80
N LYS A 132 4.77 -6.74 -14.31
CA LYS A 132 4.35 -6.76 -12.89
C LYS A 132 5.50 -6.88 -11.90
N PRO A 133 6.58 -7.63 -12.14
CA PRO A 133 7.73 -7.69 -11.25
C PRO A 133 8.36 -6.32 -10.93
N ASN A 134 8.23 -5.33 -11.83
CA ASN A 134 8.71 -3.97 -11.59
C ASN A 134 8.04 -3.31 -10.38
N THR A 135 6.75 -3.61 -10.13
CA THR A 135 6.01 -3.09 -8.96
C THR A 135 6.72 -3.47 -7.66
N PHE A 136 7.13 -4.72 -7.53
CA PHE A 136 7.78 -5.25 -6.32
C PHE A 136 9.20 -4.71 -6.17
N ALA A 137 9.95 -4.68 -7.27
CA ALA A 137 11.30 -4.12 -7.31
C ALA A 137 11.32 -2.63 -6.94
N ASP A 138 10.33 -1.85 -7.41
CA ASP A 138 10.17 -0.44 -7.06
C ASP A 138 9.95 -0.26 -5.56
N PHE A 139 9.07 -1.05 -4.96
CA PHE A 139 8.78 -0.95 -3.52
C PHE A 139 10.00 -1.29 -2.67
N ILE A 140 10.72 -2.35 -3.02
CA ILE A 140 11.97 -2.74 -2.36
C ILE A 140 13.03 -1.64 -2.52
N SER A 141 13.15 -1.06 -3.72
CA SER A 141 14.08 0.04 -3.97
C SER A 141 13.75 1.28 -3.17
N ALA A 142 12.46 1.61 -3.05
CA ALA A 142 11.99 2.71 -2.20
C ALA A 142 12.33 2.46 -0.72
N ALA A 143 12.10 1.24 -0.21
CA ALA A 143 12.44 0.87 1.16
C ALA A 143 13.94 1.02 1.44
N ARG A 144 14.79 0.51 0.53
CA ARG A 144 16.26 0.62 0.64
C ARG A 144 16.73 2.08 0.58
N HIS A 145 16.17 2.88 -0.30
CA HIS A 145 16.50 4.30 -0.41
C HIS A 145 16.16 5.06 0.89
N LEU A 146 15.02 4.76 1.49
CA LEU A 146 14.63 5.35 2.78
C LEU A 146 15.61 5.00 3.91
N CYS A 147 16.20 3.82 3.88
CA CYS A 147 17.27 3.44 4.81
C CYS A 147 18.59 4.19 4.51
N GLN A 148 18.97 4.28 3.24
CA GLN A 148 20.19 4.99 2.81
C GLN A 148 20.15 6.47 3.17
N GLU A 149 18.99 7.12 2.99
CA GLU A 149 18.73 8.52 3.34
C GLU A 149 18.48 8.74 4.85
N LYS A 150 18.61 7.69 5.67
CA LYS A 150 18.47 7.72 7.13
C LYS A 150 17.09 8.18 7.65
N PHE A 151 16.05 8.04 6.85
CA PHE A 151 14.67 8.17 7.37
C PHE A 151 14.32 7.03 8.32
N THR A 152 14.96 5.88 8.15
CA THR A 152 14.84 4.68 8.96
C THR A 152 16.07 3.78 8.75
N ARG A 153 16.00 2.51 9.15
CA ARG A 153 17.00 1.47 8.83
C ARG A 153 16.33 0.13 8.55
N GLU A 154 17.06 -0.80 7.96
CA GLU A 154 16.61 -2.18 7.76
C GLU A 154 16.11 -2.81 9.08
N GLY A 155 15.07 -3.60 8.99
CA GLY A 155 14.39 -4.20 10.13
C GLY A 155 13.59 -3.21 11.00
N ARG A 156 13.33 -1.97 10.52
CA ARG A 156 12.51 -0.97 11.20
C ARG A 156 11.37 -0.41 10.35
N ILE A 157 11.17 -0.96 9.19
CA ILE A 157 10.07 -0.62 8.29
C ILE A 157 8.90 -1.55 8.58
N VAL A 158 7.71 -0.99 8.76
CA VAL A 158 6.44 -1.70 8.65
C VAL A 158 5.88 -1.43 7.27
N ALA A 159 5.64 -2.46 6.47
CA ALA A 159 5.01 -2.33 5.16
C ALA A 159 3.51 -2.55 5.27
N LEU A 160 2.72 -1.75 4.55
CA LEU A 160 1.26 -1.80 4.56
C LEU A 160 0.71 -1.83 3.13
N GLY A 161 -0.19 -2.77 2.85
CA GLY A 161 -0.91 -2.81 1.58
C GLY A 161 -2.12 -3.73 1.63
N GLY A 162 -3.19 -3.32 0.95
CA GLY A 162 -4.45 -4.08 0.91
C GLY A 162 -4.80 -4.56 -0.50
N SER A 163 -5.59 -5.64 -0.61
CA SER A 163 -6.06 -6.19 -1.88
C SER A 163 -4.89 -6.53 -2.83
N ALA A 164 -4.78 -5.93 -4.00
CA ALA A 164 -3.60 -6.03 -4.85
C ALA A 164 -2.32 -5.49 -4.16
N GLY A 165 -2.44 -4.49 -3.27
CA GLY A 165 -1.36 -4.08 -2.37
C GLY A 165 -1.00 -5.14 -1.34
N GLY A 166 -1.93 -6.03 -0.98
CA GLY A 166 -1.66 -7.21 -0.16
C GLY A 166 -0.83 -8.26 -0.92
N MET A 167 -1.03 -8.42 -2.23
CA MET A 167 -0.11 -9.20 -3.09
C MET A 167 1.30 -8.60 -3.07
N LEU A 168 1.41 -7.28 -3.18
CA LEU A 168 2.69 -6.58 -3.03
C LEU A 168 3.35 -6.94 -1.69
N MET A 169 2.60 -6.93 -0.59
CA MET A 169 3.11 -7.28 0.74
C MET A 169 3.65 -8.72 0.79
N GLY A 170 2.92 -9.67 0.24
CA GLY A 170 3.35 -11.06 0.16
C GLY A 170 4.59 -11.27 -0.72
N ALA A 171 4.65 -10.59 -1.88
CA ALA A 171 5.79 -10.67 -2.78
C ALA A 171 7.08 -10.10 -2.14
N VAL A 172 7.00 -8.94 -1.50
CA VAL A 172 8.19 -8.34 -0.85
C VAL A 172 8.61 -9.07 0.42
N ALA A 173 7.66 -9.71 1.14
CA ALA A 173 7.97 -10.63 2.24
C ALA A 173 8.83 -11.81 1.78
N ASN A 174 8.58 -12.34 0.59
CA ASN A 174 9.36 -13.41 0.00
C ASN A 174 10.72 -12.93 -0.52
N GLN A 175 10.81 -11.73 -1.09
CA GLN A 175 11.97 -11.24 -1.83
C GLN A 175 13.00 -10.49 -0.98
N ALA A 176 12.56 -9.75 0.05
CA ALA A 176 13.42 -8.89 0.87
C ALA A 176 12.92 -8.82 2.34
N PRO A 177 12.74 -9.96 3.02
CA PRO A 177 12.19 -10.00 4.38
C PRO A 177 13.02 -9.22 5.40
N GLU A 178 14.31 -9.07 5.17
CA GLU A 178 15.25 -8.38 6.05
C GLU A 178 14.99 -6.88 6.21
N LEU A 179 14.32 -6.28 5.24
CA LEU A 179 14.00 -4.84 5.27
C LEU A 179 12.93 -4.51 6.32
N PHE A 180 12.06 -5.47 6.63
CA PHE A 180 10.82 -5.21 7.35
C PHE A 180 10.87 -5.72 8.79
N ALA A 181 10.46 -4.87 9.74
CA ALA A 181 10.11 -5.26 11.10
C ALA A 181 8.76 -5.98 11.14
N GLY A 182 7.84 -5.52 10.29
CA GLY A 182 6.50 -6.07 10.19
C GLY A 182 5.87 -5.79 8.82
N ILE A 183 4.84 -6.58 8.51
CA ILE A 183 4.03 -6.43 7.29
C ILE A 183 2.56 -6.51 7.69
N ILE A 184 1.76 -5.58 7.21
CA ILE A 184 0.30 -5.58 7.34
C ILE A 184 -0.28 -5.82 5.94
N ALA A 185 -0.95 -6.95 5.78
CA ALA A 185 -1.56 -7.38 4.53
C ALA A 185 -3.09 -7.46 4.74
N ASP A 186 -3.80 -6.44 4.26
CA ASP A 186 -5.24 -6.35 4.39
C ASP A 186 -5.94 -6.95 3.16
N VAL A 187 -6.89 -7.86 3.38
CA VAL A 187 -7.61 -8.64 2.36
C VAL A 187 -6.73 -9.02 1.17
N PRO A 188 -5.57 -9.68 1.41
CA PRO A 188 -4.50 -9.74 0.44
C PRO A 188 -4.76 -10.77 -0.68
N PHE A 189 -4.54 -10.34 -1.92
CA PHE A 189 -4.57 -11.18 -3.12
C PHE A 189 -3.26 -11.96 -3.23
N VAL A 190 -3.16 -13.13 -2.59
CA VAL A 190 -1.90 -13.85 -2.39
C VAL A 190 -1.81 -15.22 -3.06
N ASP A 191 -2.91 -15.80 -3.51
CA ASP A 191 -2.95 -17.05 -4.26
C ASP A 191 -3.18 -16.80 -5.76
N VAL A 192 -2.40 -15.88 -6.32
CA VAL A 192 -2.63 -15.24 -7.61
C VAL A 192 -2.74 -16.25 -8.75
N LEU A 193 -1.83 -17.24 -8.80
CA LEU A 193 -1.80 -18.21 -9.89
C LEU A 193 -3.06 -19.08 -9.88
N ASN A 194 -3.43 -19.63 -8.74
CA ASN A 194 -4.61 -20.51 -8.65
C ASN A 194 -5.89 -19.72 -8.91
N THR A 195 -6.02 -18.51 -8.39
CA THR A 195 -7.18 -17.65 -8.62
C THR A 195 -7.31 -17.28 -10.11
N MET A 196 -6.20 -16.92 -10.78
CA MET A 196 -6.24 -16.58 -12.21
C MET A 196 -6.44 -17.80 -13.13
N LEU A 197 -6.27 -19.03 -12.64
CA LEU A 197 -6.61 -20.26 -13.33
C LEU A 197 -8.07 -20.69 -13.16
N ASP A 198 -8.79 -20.16 -12.17
CA ASP A 198 -10.18 -20.52 -11.88
C ASP A 198 -11.16 -19.56 -12.58
N GLU A 199 -11.54 -19.89 -13.79
CA GLU A 199 -12.48 -19.10 -14.61
C GLU A 199 -13.90 -18.99 -14.02
N GLN A 200 -14.23 -19.81 -13.01
CA GLN A 200 -15.53 -19.77 -12.35
C GLN A 200 -15.64 -18.65 -11.32
N LEU A 201 -14.51 -18.12 -10.88
CA LEU A 201 -14.50 -16.95 -9.99
C LEU A 201 -14.91 -15.69 -10.77
N PRO A 202 -15.87 -14.89 -10.26
CA PRO A 202 -16.49 -13.80 -11.02
C PRO A 202 -15.50 -12.73 -11.51
N LEU A 203 -14.40 -12.52 -10.80
CA LEU A 203 -13.41 -11.50 -11.16
C LEU A 203 -12.28 -12.06 -12.03
N THR A 204 -12.06 -13.37 -12.10
CA THR A 204 -10.92 -13.94 -12.83
C THR A 204 -10.90 -13.55 -14.31
N PRO A 205 -11.95 -13.79 -15.12
CA PRO A 205 -11.88 -13.43 -16.55
C PRO A 205 -11.70 -11.91 -16.80
N PRO A 206 -12.43 -10.98 -16.12
CA PRO A 206 -12.23 -9.55 -16.33
C PRO A 206 -10.85 -9.06 -15.87
N GLU A 207 -10.18 -9.74 -14.95
CA GLU A 207 -8.88 -9.32 -14.43
C GLU A 207 -7.68 -9.84 -15.24
N TRP A 208 -7.87 -10.71 -16.21
CA TRP A 208 -6.78 -11.12 -17.10
C TRP A 208 -6.12 -9.96 -17.84
N VAL A 209 -6.82 -8.85 -18.03
CA VAL A 209 -6.23 -7.63 -18.62
C VAL A 209 -5.19 -6.96 -17.72
N GLU A 210 -5.23 -7.23 -16.42
CA GLU A 210 -4.26 -6.72 -15.43
C GLU A 210 -3.13 -7.72 -15.17
N TRP A 211 -3.46 -9.01 -14.98
CA TRP A 211 -2.52 -10.03 -14.52
C TRP A 211 -2.02 -10.94 -15.65
N GLY A 212 -2.81 -11.15 -16.69
CA GLY A 212 -2.62 -12.16 -17.73
C GLY A 212 -3.51 -13.38 -17.53
N ASN A 213 -3.74 -14.15 -18.61
CA ASN A 213 -4.47 -15.40 -18.58
C ASN A 213 -3.50 -16.60 -18.54
N PRO A 214 -3.22 -17.17 -17.36
CA PRO A 214 -2.27 -18.28 -17.24
C PRO A 214 -2.78 -19.59 -17.85
N GLY A 215 -4.09 -19.74 -18.05
CA GLY A 215 -4.69 -20.91 -18.70
C GLY A 215 -4.49 -20.93 -20.22
N ALA A 216 -4.37 -19.75 -20.85
CA ALA A 216 -4.25 -19.58 -22.29
C ALA A 216 -2.84 -19.19 -22.76
N ASP A 217 -2.00 -18.64 -21.89
CA ASP A 217 -0.68 -18.12 -22.22
C ASP A 217 0.39 -18.61 -21.24
N GLU A 218 1.31 -19.44 -21.73
CA GLU A 218 2.44 -19.96 -20.96
C GLU A 218 3.35 -18.84 -20.38
N LYS A 219 3.50 -17.72 -21.09
CA LYS A 219 4.27 -16.57 -20.61
C LYS A 219 3.59 -15.92 -19.42
N ALA A 220 2.27 -15.74 -19.49
CA ALA A 220 1.48 -15.24 -18.36
C ALA A 220 1.57 -16.17 -17.16
N PHE A 221 1.46 -17.51 -17.38
CA PHE A 221 1.63 -18.51 -16.33
C PHE A 221 2.99 -18.38 -15.63
N LYS A 222 4.09 -18.36 -16.38
CA LYS A 222 5.45 -18.23 -15.84
C LYS A 222 5.65 -16.90 -15.11
N THR A 223 5.10 -15.82 -15.65
CA THR A 223 5.19 -14.50 -15.02
C THR A 223 4.47 -14.49 -13.68
N ILE A 224 3.21 -14.93 -13.62
CA ILE A 224 2.43 -14.97 -12.38
C ILE A 224 3.09 -15.91 -11.36
N LEU A 225 3.52 -17.11 -11.78
CA LEU A 225 4.21 -18.06 -10.91
C LEU A 225 5.47 -17.44 -10.27
N SER A 226 6.18 -16.58 -11.00
CA SER A 226 7.42 -15.97 -10.51
C SER A 226 7.24 -15.04 -9.32
N TYR A 227 6.04 -14.50 -9.12
CA TYR A 227 5.77 -13.54 -8.04
C TYR A 227 4.60 -13.92 -7.13
N SER A 228 3.73 -14.85 -7.51
CA SER A 228 2.56 -15.25 -6.71
C SER A 228 2.99 -15.56 -5.27
N PRO A 229 2.51 -14.80 -4.26
CA PRO A 229 3.04 -14.91 -2.90
C PRO A 229 2.94 -16.31 -2.32
N TYR A 230 1.82 -16.98 -2.48
CA TYR A 230 1.59 -18.34 -1.99
C TYR A 230 2.60 -19.34 -2.57
N ASP A 231 2.86 -19.26 -3.87
CA ASP A 231 3.73 -20.21 -4.59
C ASP A 231 5.22 -19.98 -4.28
N ASN A 232 5.58 -18.79 -3.85
CA ASN A 232 6.95 -18.39 -3.57
C ASN A 232 7.32 -18.38 -2.08
N VAL A 233 6.46 -18.90 -1.20
CA VAL A 233 6.82 -19.13 0.21
C VAL A 233 7.93 -20.18 0.28
N ARG A 234 8.97 -19.88 1.02
CA ARG A 234 10.18 -20.74 1.17
C ARG A 234 10.69 -20.79 2.59
N ALA A 235 11.61 -21.73 2.85
CA ALA A 235 12.27 -21.88 4.13
C ALA A 235 13.26 -20.72 4.37
N GLN A 236 12.75 -19.62 4.96
CA GLN A 236 13.53 -18.44 5.35
C GLN A 236 12.91 -17.80 6.61
N LYS A 237 13.60 -16.83 7.20
CA LYS A 237 13.05 -16.00 8.26
C LYS A 237 12.11 -14.95 7.64
N TYR A 238 10.92 -14.82 8.22
CA TYR A 238 9.96 -13.79 7.83
C TYR A 238 9.82 -12.73 8.92
N PRO A 239 9.50 -11.47 8.58
CA PRO A 239 9.13 -10.47 9.58
C PRO A 239 7.84 -10.88 10.31
N ALA A 240 7.43 -10.12 11.32
CA ALA A 240 6.08 -10.24 11.85
C ALA A 240 5.06 -9.90 10.75
N ILE A 241 4.02 -10.73 10.55
CA ILE A 241 3.01 -10.49 9.51
C ILE A 241 1.63 -10.52 10.17
N LEU A 242 0.88 -9.43 10.04
CA LEU A 242 -0.55 -9.35 10.31
C LEU A 242 -1.29 -9.48 8.98
N VAL A 243 -2.16 -10.47 8.90
CA VAL A 243 -3.03 -10.70 7.74
C VAL A 243 -4.46 -10.48 8.20
N GLU A 244 -5.16 -9.54 7.57
CA GLU A 244 -6.58 -9.30 7.82
C GLU A 244 -7.41 -9.85 6.66
N ALA A 245 -8.53 -10.49 6.96
CA ALA A 245 -9.42 -11.09 5.98
C ALA A 245 -10.88 -10.90 6.37
N GLY A 246 -11.78 -10.89 5.41
CA GLY A 246 -13.23 -10.92 5.63
C GLY A 246 -13.84 -12.23 5.15
N LEU A 247 -14.70 -12.85 5.94
CA LEU A 247 -15.36 -14.11 5.54
C LEU A 247 -16.30 -13.90 4.33
N THR A 248 -17.00 -12.76 4.29
CA THR A 248 -17.96 -12.41 3.24
C THR A 248 -17.33 -11.57 2.11
N GLU A 249 -16.01 -11.64 1.97
CA GLU A 249 -15.23 -10.92 0.97
C GLU A 249 -15.56 -11.41 -0.45
N PRO A 250 -16.10 -10.53 -1.33
CA PRO A 250 -16.52 -10.95 -2.66
C PRO A 250 -15.43 -10.84 -3.74
N ARG A 251 -14.29 -10.18 -3.45
CA ARG A 251 -13.23 -9.89 -4.43
C ARG A 251 -12.03 -10.79 -4.26
N VAL A 252 -11.53 -10.86 -3.03
CA VAL A 252 -10.41 -11.74 -2.64
C VAL A 252 -10.97 -12.78 -1.68
N THR A 253 -11.08 -13.99 -2.12
CA THR A 253 -11.70 -15.06 -1.34
C THR A 253 -10.95 -15.32 -0.03
N TYR A 254 -11.67 -15.50 1.07
CA TYR A 254 -11.10 -15.64 2.43
C TYR A 254 -10.10 -16.80 2.56
N TRP A 255 -10.17 -17.79 1.69
CA TRP A 255 -9.25 -18.92 1.72
C TRP A 255 -7.85 -18.59 1.20
N GLU A 256 -7.68 -17.57 0.34
CA GLU A 256 -6.36 -17.15 -0.11
C GLU A 256 -5.44 -16.74 1.05
N PRO A 257 -5.81 -15.74 1.87
CA PRO A 257 -5.00 -15.40 3.04
C PRO A 257 -4.86 -16.55 4.04
N ALA A 258 -5.89 -17.37 4.24
CA ALA A 258 -5.83 -18.51 5.14
C ALA A 258 -4.81 -19.57 4.68
N LYS A 259 -4.83 -19.94 3.41
CA LYS A 259 -3.85 -20.84 2.79
C LYS A 259 -2.43 -20.28 2.88
N TRP A 260 -2.27 -19.01 2.56
CA TRP A 260 -0.97 -18.35 2.62
C TRP A 260 -0.38 -18.33 4.02
N VAL A 261 -1.16 -17.98 5.04
CA VAL A 261 -0.74 -18.02 6.45
C VAL A 261 -0.37 -19.44 6.88
N ALA A 262 -1.16 -20.44 6.51
CA ALA A 262 -0.83 -21.84 6.82
C ALA A 262 0.51 -22.24 6.22
N ARG A 263 0.75 -21.91 4.93
CA ARG A 263 2.00 -22.21 4.22
C ARG A 263 3.20 -21.44 4.79
N LEU A 264 3.03 -20.18 5.18
CA LEU A 264 4.09 -19.42 5.86
C LEU A 264 4.49 -20.11 7.17
N ARG A 265 3.52 -20.49 8.01
CA ARG A 265 3.76 -21.17 9.31
C ARG A 265 4.42 -22.54 9.14
N GLU A 266 4.10 -23.25 8.05
CA GLU A 266 4.70 -24.55 7.75
C GLU A 266 6.16 -24.43 7.31
N LEU A 267 6.47 -23.48 6.42
CA LEU A 267 7.76 -23.43 5.74
C LEU A 267 8.79 -22.47 6.38
N MET A 268 8.33 -21.46 7.13
CA MET A 268 9.26 -20.49 7.72
C MET A 268 10.29 -21.15 8.64
N SER A 269 11.54 -20.72 8.53
CA SER A 269 12.63 -21.22 9.40
C SER A 269 12.84 -20.37 10.67
N GLY A 270 11.96 -19.40 10.92
CA GLY A 270 12.00 -18.49 12.07
C GLY A 270 11.55 -17.07 11.69
N GLY A 271 11.61 -16.16 12.64
CA GLY A 271 11.20 -14.75 12.47
C GLY A 271 10.07 -14.36 13.39
N GLY A 272 9.25 -13.40 12.96
CA GLY A 272 8.15 -12.87 13.76
C GLY A 272 6.91 -13.76 13.74
N PRO A 273 5.87 -13.40 14.53
CA PRO A 273 4.61 -14.09 14.50
C PRO A 273 3.91 -13.86 13.15
N ILE A 274 3.21 -14.89 12.66
CA ILE A 274 2.29 -14.80 11.52
C ILE A 274 0.87 -14.88 12.09
N ILE A 275 0.14 -13.78 12.03
CA ILE A 275 -1.19 -13.64 12.63
C ILE A 275 -2.21 -13.51 11.52
N LEU A 276 -3.27 -14.32 11.54
CA LEU A 276 -4.45 -14.17 10.71
C LEU A 276 -5.61 -13.70 11.60
N TYR A 277 -6.19 -12.58 11.22
CA TYR A 277 -7.46 -12.10 11.75
C TYR A 277 -8.51 -12.17 10.64
N THR A 278 -9.57 -12.96 10.85
CA THR A 278 -10.70 -13.04 9.94
C THR A 278 -11.92 -12.37 10.56
N ASN A 279 -12.40 -11.29 9.96
CA ASN A 279 -13.66 -10.68 10.33
C ASN A 279 -14.80 -11.52 9.76
N MET A 280 -15.63 -12.11 10.63
CA MET A 280 -16.69 -13.03 10.21
C MET A 280 -17.90 -12.32 9.60
N ASP A 281 -18.04 -11.01 9.81
CA ASP A 281 -19.19 -10.21 9.40
C ASP A 281 -18.86 -9.16 8.32
N ALA A 282 -17.58 -9.03 7.95
CA ALA A 282 -17.13 -8.01 7.00
C ALA A 282 -16.68 -8.59 5.65
N GLY A 283 -16.85 -7.76 4.60
CA GLY A 283 -16.29 -7.97 3.27
C GLY A 283 -15.07 -7.08 3.01
N HIS A 284 -14.82 -6.73 1.73
CA HIS A 284 -13.62 -6.05 1.25
C HIS A 284 -13.31 -4.68 1.90
N GLY A 285 -14.29 -4.00 2.39
CA GLY A 285 -14.12 -2.67 3.02
C GLY A 285 -13.95 -2.70 4.55
N GLY A 286 -13.75 -3.88 5.15
CA GLY A 286 -13.67 -4.01 6.60
C GLY A 286 -15.02 -3.82 7.30
N ALA A 287 -14.98 -3.47 8.57
CA ALA A 287 -16.20 -3.29 9.36
C ALA A 287 -17.06 -2.12 8.88
N ALA A 288 -18.36 -2.35 8.73
CA ALA A 288 -19.32 -1.31 8.41
C ALA A 288 -19.64 -0.48 9.65
N GLY A 289 -19.45 0.83 9.53
CA GLY A 289 -19.74 1.77 10.61
C GLY A 289 -18.51 2.53 11.10
N ARG A 290 -18.74 3.80 11.44
CA ARG A 290 -17.64 4.75 11.75
C ARG A 290 -16.76 4.30 12.92
N PHE A 291 -17.38 3.72 13.97
CA PHE A 291 -16.64 3.31 15.17
C PHE A 291 -16.01 1.94 15.04
N ASP A 292 -16.60 1.05 14.26
CA ASP A 292 -16.04 -0.29 14.04
C ASP A 292 -14.82 -0.23 13.13
N ALA A 293 -14.82 0.64 12.12
CA ALA A 293 -13.63 0.92 11.31
C ALA A 293 -12.43 1.44 12.14
N LEU A 294 -12.68 2.14 13.27
CA LEU A 294 -11.61 2.56 14.19
C LEU A 294 -10.99 1.37 14.94
N LYS A 295 -11.73 0.29 15.15
CA LYS A 295 -11.18 -0.94 15.75
C LYS A 295 -10.19 -1.64 14.82
N ASP A 296 -10.48 -1.63 13.50
CA ASP A 296 -9.59 -2.19 12.48
C ASP A 296 -8.28 -1.38 12.46
N ILE A 297 -8.36 -0.05 12.38
CA ILE A 297 -7.19 0.85 12.44
C ILE A 297 -6.39 0.67 13.74
N ALA A 298 -7.06 0.43 14.86
CA ALA A 298 -6.38 0.23 16.15
C ALA A 298 -5.70 -1.13 16.25
N ARG A 299 -6.14 -2.11 15.46
CA ARG A 299 -5.50 -3.42 15.37
C ARG A 299 -4.22 -3.37 14.56
N GLU A 300 -4.27 -2.69 13.40
CA GLU A 300 -3.11 -2.39 12.59
C GLU A 300 -2.05 -1.58 13.37
#